data_f7e6c9661b7631be1d6c49a94f93b47b
#
_entry.id   f7e6c9661b7631be1d6c49a94f93b47b
#
_cell.length_a   1.000
_cell.length_b   1.000
_cell.length_c   1.000
_cell.angle_alpha   90.00
_cell.angle_beta   90.00
_cell.angle_gamma   90.00
#
_symmetry.space_group_name_H-M   'P 1'
#
loop_
_entity.id
_entity.type
_entity.pdbx_description
1 polymer ?
#
loop_
_entity_poly.entity_id
_entity_poly.type
_entity_poly.pdbx_seq_one_letter_code
_entity_poly.pdbx_strand_id
1 'polypeptide(L)'
;MNLYDALGNAAINEETKEDFQKIILKSESFIDDVLHEHLKERQKKRDEILQDIFDMEILVANLKLLIDMKDQKEVETLTQLGCDSYVYADILDKNKIFIQIGYEFYLEMTLENAISFLKKKISLYEE
;
A
#
# COMPACT_ATOMS: atom_id res chain seq x y z
N MET A 1 12.05 -2.54 -63.71
CA MET A 1 12.42 -1.66 -62.62
C MET A 1 12.60 -0.26 -63.18
N ASN A 2 11.69 0.64 -62.86
CA ASN A 2 11.73 1.99 -63.36
C ASN A 2 12.79 2.79 -62.62
N LEU A 3 13.60 3.58 -63.35
CA LEU A 3 14.61 4.44 -62.73
C LEU A 3 14.02 5.44 -61.72
N TYR A 4 12.74 5.79 -61.91
CA TYR A 4 11.97 6.65 -61.00
C TYR A 4 11.68 5.98 -59.67
N ASP A 5 11.45 4.70 -59.63
CA ASP A 5 11.23 3.92 -58.42
C ASP A 5 12.53 3.74 -57.63
N ALA A 6 13.65 3.60 -58.30
CA ALA A 6 14.94 3.48 -57.63
C ALA A 6 15.46 4.81 -57.07
N LEU A 7 15.24 5.93 -57.77
CA LEU A 7 15.60 7.28 -57.31
C LEU A 7 14.64 7.81 -56.24
N GLY A 8 13.35 7.52 -56.39
CA GLY A 8 12.34 7.86 -55.36
C GLY A 8 12.53 7.11 -54.06
N ASN A 9 12.85 5.83 -54.16
CA ASN A 9 13.13 4.97 -53.00
C ASN A 9 14.47 5.31 -52.32
N ALA A 10 15.49 5.79 -53.03
CA ALA A 10 16.77 6.19 -52.43
C ALA A 10 16.67 7.56 -51.71
N ALA A 11 15.98 8.53 -52.29
CA ALA A 11 15.78 9.84 -51.66
C ALA A 11 14.77 9.83 -50.49
N ILE A 12 13.72 9.02 -50.61
CA ILE A 12 12.74 8.78 -49.53
C ILE A 12 13.37 7.95 -48.40
N ASN A 13 14.40 7.16 -48.69
CA ASN A 13 14.99 6.24 -47.73
C ASN A 13 15.88 6.92 -46.66
N GLU A 14 16.53 8.04 -46.93
CA GLU A 14 17.40 8.65 -45.94
C GLU A 14 16.62 9.60 -45.02
N GLU A 15 15.82 10.46 -45.58
CA GLU A 15 15.00 11.42 -44.79
C GLU A 15 13.90 10.70 -44.00
N THR A 16 13.25 9.71 -44.59
CA THR A 16 12.26 8.88 -43.88
C THR A 16 12.88 7.97 -42.84
N LYS A 17 14.13 7.47 -43.05
CA LYS A 17 14.81 6.69 -42.01
C LYS A 17 15.15 7.53 -40.79
N GLU A 18 15.63 8.77 -40.96
CA GLU A 18 15.91 9.66 -39.85
C GLU A 18 14.64 10.06 -39.11
N ASP A 19 13.54 10.35 -39.82
CA ASP A 19 12.25 10.65 -39.23
C ASP A 19 11.64 9.46 -38.51
N PHE A 20 11.75 8.26 -39.07
CA PHE A 20 11.34 7.02 -38.42
C PHE A 20 12.17 6.72 -37.18
N GLN A 21 13.47 6.94 -37.20
CA GLN A 21 14.32 6.77 -36.02
C GLN A 21 14.00 7.77 -34.94
N LYS A 22 13.72 9.02 -35.29
CA LYS A 22 13.28 10.06 -34.33
C LYS A 22 11.92 9.70 -33.70
N ILE A 23 10.98 9.21 -34.50
CA ILE A 23 9.66 8.77 -34.01
C ILE A 23 9.79 7.56 -33.09
N ILE A 24 10.62 6.59 -33.46
CA ILE A 24 10.88 5.39 -32.65
C ILE A 24 11.52 5.79 -31.31
N LEU A 25 12.55 6.64 -31.33
CA LEU A 25 13.22 7.13 -30.13
C LEU A 25 12.28 7.92 -29.21
N LYS A 26 11.44 8.78 -29.77
CA LYS A 26 10.42 9.50 -29.00
C LYS A 26 9.37 8.57 -28.42
N SER A 27 8.94 7.57 -29.20
CA SER A 27 7.96 6.58 -28.74
C SER A 27 8.53 5.68 -27.64
N GLU A 28 9.78 5.24 -27.78
CA GLU A 28 10.49 4.45 -26.77
C GLU A 28 10.67 5.26 -25.47
N SER A 29 11.12 6.50 -25.58
CA SER A 29 11.27 7.39 -24.41
C SER A 29 9.92 7.66 -23.72
N PHE A 30 8.87 7.90 -24.51
CA PHE A 30 7.52 8.11 -23.97
C PHE A 30 6.98 6.85 -23.29
N ILE A 31 7.15 5.68 -23.92
CA ILE A 31 6.73 4.39 -23.34
C ILE A 31 7.52 4.11 -22.07
N ASP A 32 8.83 4.32 -22.05
CA ASP A 32 9.68 4.13 -20.88
C ASP A 32 9.26 5.05 -19.73
N ASP A 33 9.02 6.32 -19.99
CA ASP A 33 8.59 7.29 -18.99
C ASP A 33 7.23 6.92 -18.40
N VAL A 34 6.26 6.58 -19.25
CA VAL A 34 4.90 6.17 -18.83
C VAL A 34 4.95 4.86 -18.06
N LEU A 35 5.72 3.87 -18.53
CA LEU A 35 5.87 2.59 -17.84
C LEU A 35 6.56 2.75 -16.49
N HIS A 36 7.60 3.59 -16.41
CA HIS A 36 8.28 3.89 -15.15
C HIS A 36 7.35 4.56 -14.13
N GLU A 37 6.53 5.50 -14.58
CA GLU A 37 5.57 6.19 -13.73
C GLU A 37 4.50 5.22 -13.22
N HIS A 38 3.90 4.41 -14.10
CA HIS A 38 2.94 3.38 -13.72
C HIS A 38 3.55 2.32 -12.79
N LEU A 39 4.80 1.97 -13.01
CA LEU A 39 5.51 1.01 -12.18
C LEU A 39 5.75 1.57 -10.78
N LYS A 40 6.14 2.84 -10.67
CA LYS A 40 6.28 3.55 -9.40
C LYS A 40 4.96 3.65 -8.64
N GLU A 41 3.87 3.99 -9.32
CA GLU A 41 2.54 4.04 -8.69
C GLU A 41 2.12 2.67 -8.15
N ARG A 42 2.32 1.61 -8.93
CA ARG A 42 1.99 0.25 -8.50
C ARG A 42 2.87 -0.22 -7.35
N GLN A 43 4.16 0.09 -7.38
CA GLN A 43 5.07 -0.20 -6.27
C GLN A 43 4.65 0.56 -5.01
N LYS A 44 4.29 1.84 -5.13
CA LYS A 44 3.81 2.64 -4.01
C LYS A 44 2.55 2.05 -3.40
N LYS A 45 1.56 1.68 -4.21
CA LYS A 45 0.33 1.01 -3.72
C LYS A 45 0.62 -0.33 -3.05
N ARG A 46 1.54 -1.10 -3.61
CA ARG A 46 2.00 -2.35 -3.02
C ARG A 46 2.65 -2.13 -1.67
N ASP A 47 3.52 -1.14 -1.56
CA ASP A 47 4.22 -0.82 -0.32
C ASP A 47 3.26 -0.32 0.76
N GLU A 48 2.25 0.47 0.39
CA GLU A 48 1.17 0.90 1.29
C GLU A 48 0.37 -0.30 1.82
N ILE A 49 -0.01 -1.24 0.95
CA ILE A 49 -0.73 -2.46 1.35
C ILE A 49 0.15 -3.35 2.25
N LEU A 50 1.42 -3.52 1.92
CA LEU A 50 2.36 -4.29 2.76
C LEU A 50 2.55 -3.65 4.13
N GLN A 51 2.59 -2.32 4.20
CA GLN A 51 2.65 -1.59 5.46
C GLN A 51 1.38 -1.81 6.29
N ASP A 52 0.21 -1.75 5.66
CA ASP A 52 -1.07 -2.01 6.33
C ASP A 52 -1.15 -3.45 6.87
N ILE A 53 -0.67 -4.43 6.10
CA ILE A 53 -0.58 -5.83 6.55
C ILE A 53 0.33 -5.94 7.76
N PHE A 54 1.50 -5.33 7.70
CA PHE A 54 2.47 -5.35 8.80
C PHE A 54 1.91 -4.71 10.07
N ASP A 55 1.24 -3.57 9.95
CA ASP A 55 0.61 -2.89 11.08
C ASP A 55 -0.51 -3.75 11.70
N MET A 56 -1.29 -4.45 10.86
CA MET A 56 -2.31 -5.39 11.35
C MET A 56 -1.70 -6.62 12.05
N GLU A 57 -0.57 -7.14 11.57
CA GLU A 57 0.13 -8.25 12.22
C GLU A 57 0.68 -7.85 13.59
N ILE A 58 1.27 -6.65 13.70
CA ILE A 58 1.71 -6.08 14.98
C ILE A 58 0.51 -5.95 15.94
N LEU A 59 -0.60 -5.46 15.44
CA LEU A 59 -1.82 -5.30 16.25
C LEU A 59 -2.32 -6.67 16.76
N VAL A 60 -2.32 -7.69 15.91
CA VAL A 60 -2.67 -9.06 16.33
C VAL A 60 -1.72 -9.58 17.41
N ALA A 61 -0.43 -9.34 17.28
CA ALA A 61 0.55 -9.73 18.29
C ALA A 61 0.31 -9.02 19.63
N ASN A 62 0.03 -7.72 19.60
CA ASN A 62 -0.28 -6.93 20.79
C ASN A 62 -1.58 -7.39 21.46
N LEU A 63 -2.61 -7.75 20.69
CA LEU A 63 -3.86 -8.28 21.22
C LEU A 63 -3.66 -9.65 21.91
N LYS A 64 -2.80 -10.50 21.35
CA LYS A 64 -2.44 -11.77 22.01
C LYS A 64 -1.73 -11.53 23.34
N LEU A 65 -0.81 -10.57 23.39
CA LEU A 65 -0.16 -10.18 24.66
C LEU A 65 -1.18 -9.68 25.68
N LEU A 66 -2.16 -8.89 25.28
CA LEU A 66 -3.23 -8.43 26.17
C LEU A 66 -4.08 -9.60 26.70
N ILE A 67 -4.32 -10.62 25.90
CA ILE A 67 -5.03 -11.83 26.32
C ILE A 67 -4.21 -12.58 27.37
N ASP A 68 -2.90 -12.70 27.17
CA ASP A 68 -2.01 -13.37 28.12
C ASP A 68 -1.88 -12.60 29.45
N MET A 69 -2.07 -11.28 29.42
CA MET A 69 -2.04 -10.39 30.58
C MET A 69 -3.37 -10.27 31.33
N LYS A 70 -4.40 -11.05 30.97
CA LYS A 70 -5.73 -11.00 31.60
C LYS A 70 -5.73 -11.17 33.12
N ASP A 71 -4.78 -11.90 33.65
CA ASP A 71 -4.66 -12.18 35.09
C ASP A 71 -4.06 -11.03 35.90
N GLN A 72 -3.52 -9.99 35.25
CA GLN A 72 -3.02 -8.80 35.92
C GLN A 72 -4.19 -7.87 36.26
N LYS A 73 -4.32 -7.47 37.50
CA LYS A 73 -5.46 -6.70 38.01
C LYS A 73 -5.57 -5.30 37.42
N GLU A 74 -4.49 -4.67 37.06
CA GLU A 74 -4.46 -3.29 36.58
C GLU A 74 -3.44 -3.19 35.43
N VAL A 75 -3.87 -2.62 34.32
CA VAL A 75 -2.98 -2.24 33.22
C VAL A 75 -3.01 -0.73 33.10
N GLU A 76 -1.96 -0.12 33.62
CA GLU A 76 -1.72 1.30 33.41
C GLU A 76 -1.12 1.52 32.02
N THR A 77 -1.60 2.49 31.30
CA THR A 77 -1.02 2.91 30.03
C THR A 77 -0.80 4.41 30.01
N LEU A 78 0.21 4.84 29.28
CA LEU A 78 0.48 6.25 29.07
C LEU A 78 -0.27 6.71 27.81
N THR A 79 -1.23 7.58 27.99
CA THR A 79 -2.08 8.08 26.89
C THR A 79 -1.76 9.53 26.59
N GLN A 80 -1.62 9.85 25.34
CA GLN A 80 -1.42 11.22 24.86
C GLN A 80 -2.76 11.97 24.80
N LEU A 81 -2.84 13.10 25.49
CA LEU A 81 -4.00 13.99 25.46
C LEU A 81 -3.96 15.04 24.35
N GLY A 82 -2.83 15.19 23.69
CA GLY A 82 -2.54 16.27 22.74
C GLY A 82 -1.52 17.27 23.28
N CYS A 83 -0.95 18.10 22.40
CA CYS A 83 0.05 19.13 22.76
C CYS A 83 1.19 18.61 23.65
N ASP A 84 1.74 17.42 23.32
CA ASP A 84 2.83 16.76 24.05
C ASP A 84 2.53 16.47 25.55
N SER A 85 1.26 16.48 25.94
CA SER A 85 0.82 16.12 27.28
C SER A 85 0.43 14.64 27.35
N TYR A 86 0.96 13.94 28.35
CA TYR A 86 0.69 12.52 28.62
C TYR A 86 0.06 12.34 29.99
N VAL A 87 -0.86 11.40 30.08
CA VAL A 87 -1.55 11.02 31.32
C VAL A 87 -1.53 9.51 31.48
N TYR A 88 -1.36 9.05 32.70
CA TYR A 88 -1.57 7.65 33.04
C TYR A 88 -3.08 7.34 33.04
N ALA A 89 -3.46 6.33 32.31
CA ALA A 89 -4.83 5.86 32.21
C ALA A 89 -4.92 4.39 32.61
N ASP A 90 -5.94 4.06 33.39
CA ASP A 90 -6.22 2.68 33.77
C ASP A 90 -7.22 2.07 32.78
N ILE A 91 -6.91 0.90 32.27
CA ILE A 91 -7.83 0.15 31.42
C ILE A 91 -8.78 -0.66 32.30
N LEU A 92 -10.03 -0.21 32.39
CA LEU A 92 -11.05 -0.82 33.24
C LEU A 92 -11.58 -2.15 32.67
N ASP A 93 -11.78 -2.23 31.38
CA ASP A 93 -12.26 -3.43 30.69
C ASP A 93 -11.21 -3.91 29.67
N LYS A 94 -10.52 -4.98 30.02
CA LYS A 94 -9.48 -5.60 29.18
C LYS A 94 -10.02 -6.57 28.14
N ASN A 95 -11.32 -6.89 28.20
CA ASN A 95 -11.91 -7.93 27.36
C ASN A 95 -12.45 -7.39 26.04
N LYS A 96 -12.64 -6.09 25.95
CA LYS A 96 -13.24 -5.44 24.80
C LYS A 96 -12.36 -4.33 24.27
N ILE A 97 -12.39 -4.18 22.96
CA ILE A 97 -11.71 -3.11 22.24
C ILE A 97 -12.60 -2.57 21.13
N PHE A 98 -12.31 -1.34 20.71
CA PHE A 98 -12.92 -0.74 19.54
C PHE A 98 -11.97 -0.90 18.35
N ILE A 99 -12.45 -1.52 17.28
CA ILE A 99 -11.70 -1.66 16.04
C ILE A 99 -12.33 -0.82 14.95
N GLN A 100 -11.52 -0.09 14.23
CA GLN A 100 -11.95 0.64 13.06
C GLN A 100 -12.23 -0.35 11.91
N ILE A 101 -13.49 -0.37 11.46
CA ILE A 101 -13.94 -1.28 10.40
C ILE A 101 -13.95 -0.62 9.01
N GLY A 102 -13.96 0.71 8.94
CA GLY A 102 -13.95 1.52 7.73
C GLY A 102 -14.73 2.81 7.90
N TYR A 103 -14.48 3.80 7.05
CA TYR A 103 -15.19 5.09 7.03
C TYR A 103 -15.33 5.76 8.40
N GLU A 104 -14.29 5.73 9.24
CA GLU A 104 -14.30 6.28 10.60
C GLU A 104 -15.27 5.60 11.58
N PHE A 105 -15.86 4.47 11.22
CA PHE A 105 -16.67 3.66 12.12
C PHE A 105 -15.84 2.69 12.95
N TYR A 106 -16.13 2.65 14.23
CA TYR A 106 -15.51 1.75 15.20
C TYR A 106 -16.55 0.75 15.73
N LEU A 107 -16.16 -0.50 15.81
CA LEU A 107 -17.00 -1.57 16.37
C LEU A 107 -16.36 -2.11 17.63
N GLU A 108 -17.13 -2.15 18.72
CA GLU A 108 -16.72 -2.82 19.94
C GLU A 108 -16.77 -4.34 19.76
N MET A 109 -15.70 -5.02 20.07
CA MET A 109 -15.64 -6.48 20.01
C MET A 109 -14.68 -7.04 21.05
N THR A 110 -14.83 -8.34 21.33
CA THR A 110 -13.91 -9.05 22.22
C THR A 110 -12.54 -9.20 21.55
N LEU A 111 -11.50 -9.36 22.37
CA LEU A 111 -10.12 -9.52 21.86
C LEU A 111 -10.00 -10.69 20.89
N GLU A 112 -10.67 -11.79 21.15
CA GLU A 112 -10.65 -12.99 20.30
C GLU A 112 -11.32 -12.75 18.95
N ASN A 113 -12.48 -12.09 18.96
CA ASN A 113 -13.17 -11.68 17.73
C ASN A 113 -12.38 -10.66 16.92
N ALA A 114 -11.70 -9.75 17.60
CA ALA A 114 -10.82 -8.77 16.98
C ALA A 114 -9.65 -9.43 16.25
N ILE A 115 -9.01 -10.41 16.86
CA ILE A 115 -7.93 -11.19 16.23
C ILE A 115 -8.45 -11.92 14.99
N SER A 116 -9.61 -12.56 15.11
CA SER A 116 -10.24 -13.27 13.98
C SER A 116 -10.59 -12.33 12.83
N PHE A 117 -11.09 -11.15 13.14
CA PHE A 117 -11.41 -10.12 12.17
C PHE A 117 -10.15 -9.61 11.45
N LEU A 118 -9.09 -9.30 12.20
CA LEU A 118 -7.82 -8.82 11.63
C LEU A 118 -7.15 -9.87 10.74
N LYS A 119 -7.18 -11.13 11.14
CA LYS A 119 -6.65 -12.23 10.31
C LYS A 119 -7.40 -12.37 8.99
N LYS A 120 -8.73 -12.26 9.01
CA LYS A 120 -9.53 -12.26 7.77
C LYS A 120 -9.19 -11.06 6.87
N LYS A 121 -9.01 -9.90 7.47
CA LYS A 121 -8.64 -8.68 6.74
C LYS A 121 -7.24 -8.78 6.11
N ILE A 122 -6.28 -9.33 6.84
CA ILE A 122 -4.93 -9.62 6.31
C ILE A 122 -5.01 -10.56 5.11
N SER A 123 -5.76 -11.65 5.23
CA SER A 123 -5.94 -12.61 4.13
C SER A 123 -6.55 -11.98 2.87
N LEU A 124 -7.49 -11.04 3.04
CA LEU A 124 -8.07 -10.30 1.91
C LEU A 124 -7.05 -9.35 1.24
N TYR A 125 -6.12 -8.81 1.99
CA TYR A 125 -5.09 -7.92 1.45
C TYR A 125 -3.95 -8.68 0.78
N GLU A 126 -3.73 -9.93 1.15
CA GLU A 126 -2.73 -10.82 0.53
C GLU A 126 -3.18 -11.35 -0.84
N GLU A 127 -4.47 -11.33 -1.14
CA GLU A 127 -5.02 -11.66 -2.46
C GLU A 127 -4.83 -10.47 -3.45
#